data_371940cae49590f16e86ec48b380d8ec
#
_entry.id   371940cae49590f16e86ec48b380d8ec
#
_cell.length_a   1.000
_cell.length_b   1.000
_cell.length_c   1.000
_cell.angle_alpha   90.00
_cell.angle_beta   90.00
_cell.angle_gamma   90.00
#
_symmetry.space_group_name_H-M   'P 1'
#
loop_
_entity.id
_entity.type
_entity.pdbx_description
1 polymer ?
#
loop_
_entity_poly.entity_id
_entity_poly.type
_entity_poly.pdbx_seq_one_letter_code
_entity_poly.pdbx_strand_id
1 'polypeptide(L)'
;MYLTSWGNGSLDPSDIMLPTLRTGGRGNHSGFSNAELDRLLDAAETEVDPEKRKAGYLRAQQIVSEQAPWIFLWLPQDLYGVSRRVQNWKPQADSRINLHRVRVSG
;
A
#
# COMPACT_ATOMS: atom_id res chain seq x y z
N MET A 1 -20.61 9.13 0.04
CA MET A 1 -19.30 8.97 -0.65
C MET A 1 -18.20 9.17 0.39
N TYR A 2 -17.24 8.30 0.44
CA TYR A 2 -16.10 8.36 1.36
C TYR A 2 -14.80 8.47 0.55
N LEU A 3 -13.99 9.47 0.81
CA LEU A 3 -12.67 9.65 0.19
C LEU A 3 -11.60 9.31 1.22
N THR A 4 -10.69 8.42 0.85
CA THR A 4 -9.61 7.99 1.73
C THR A 4 -8.31 7.80 0.96
N SER A 5 -7.22 7.70 1.69
CA SER A 5 -5.93 7.28 1.18
C SER A 5 -5.37 6.18 2.09
N TRP A 6 -4.49 5.37 1.56
CA TRP A 6 -3.78 4.35 2.31
C TRP A 6 -2.30 4.39 1.97
N GLY A 7 -1.47 4.56 2.98
CA GLY A 7 -0.02 4.47 2.84
C GLY A 7 0.45 3.02 2.98
N ASN A 8 1.35 2.59 2.11
CA ASN A 8 1.96 1.28 2.17
C ASN A 8 3.34 1.40 2.84
N GLY A 9 3.39 1.18 4.15
CA GLY A 9 4.61 1.35 4.96
C GLY A 9 5.64 0.26 4.80
N SER A 10 5.23 -0.94 4.38
CA SER A 10 6.13 -2.08 4.12
C SER A 10 6.56 -2.18 2.67
N LEU A 11 5.92 -1.45 1.75
CA LEU A 11 6.04 -1.57 0.29
C LEU A 11 5.65 -2.96 -0.23
N ASP A 12 4.88 -3.70 0.56
CA ASP A 12 4.36 -5.02 0.23
C ASP A 12 2.86 -4.93 -0.08
N PRO A 13 2.33 -5.66 -1.08
CA PRO A 13 0.91 -5.63 -1.42
C PRO A 13 -0.03 -6.00 -0.26
N SER A 14 0.40 -6.84 0.68
CA SER A 14 -0.40 -7.22 1.85
C SER A 14 -0.79 -6.03 2.71
N ASP A 15 0.10 -5.04 2.84
CA ASP A 15 -0.08 -3.88 3.72
C ASP A 15 -1.25 -2.97 3.29
N ILE A 16 -1.62 -3.02 2.03
CA ILE A 16 -2.81 -2.32 1.53
C ILE A 16 -3.99 -3.28 1.29
N MET A 17 -3.76 -4.42 0.66
CA MET A 17 -4.86 -5.27 0.21
C MET A 17 -5.61 -5.96 1.37
N LEU A 18 -4.89 -6.47 2.37
CA LEU A 18 -5.52 -7.12 3.52
C LEU A 18 -6.43 -6.18 4.31
N PRO A 19 -5.96 -5.01 4.79
CA PRO A 19 -6.82 -4.15 5.59
C PRO A 19 -7.96 -3.49 4.81
N THR A 20 -7.83 -3.30 3.49
CA THR A 20 -8.75 -2.45 2.73
C THR A 20 -9.72 -3.22 1.84
N LEU A 21 -9.39 -4.43 1.41
CA LEU A 21 -10.16 -5.20 0.42
C LEU A 21 -10.66 -6.54 0.96
N ARG A 22 -10.00 -7.11 1.98
CA ARG A 22 -10.46 -8.34 2.62
C ARG A 22 -11.79 -8.11 3.34
N THR A 23 -12.67 -9.09 3.31
CA THR A 23 -13.93 -9.05 4.07
C THR A 23 -13.68 -8.78 5.55
N GLY A 24 -14.33 -7.76 6.10
CA GLY A 24 -14.15 -7.34 7.49
C GLY A 24 -12.81 -6.64 7.79
N GLY A 25 -12.00 -6.32 6.77
CA GLY A 25 -10.78 -5.54 6.94
C GLY A 25 -11.04 -4.17 7.57
N ARG A 26 -10.15 -3.71 8.46
CA ARG A 26 -10.32 -2.46 9.23
C ARG A 26 -10.44 -1.19 8.37
N GLY A 27 -9.94 -1.23 7.15
CA GLY A 27 -10.01 -0.15 6.15
C GLY A 27 -11.00 -0.45 5.01
N ASN A 28 -11.75 -1.54 5.08
CA ASN A 28 -12.76 -1.90 4.09
C ASN A 28 -14.06 -1.12 4.34
N HIS A 29 -14.01 0.19 4.07
CA HIS A 29 -15.16 1.08 4.30
C HIS A 29 -16.26 0.94 3.24
N SER A 30 -15.99 0.25 2.13
CA SER A 30 -16.99 -0.04 1.10
C SER A 30 -17.93 -1.19 1.49
N GLY A 31 -17.57 -1.99 2.49
CA GLY A 31 -18.26 -3.23 2.82
C GLY A 31 -18.09 -4.31 1.75
N PHE A 32 -17.07 -4.20 0.91
CA PHE A 32 -16.79 -5.18 -0.13
C PHE A 32 -16.51 -6.55 0.46
N SER A 33 -17.05 -7.60 -0.17
CA SER A 33 -16.87 -8.98 0.26
C SER A 33 -16.77 -9.89 -0.96
N ASN A 34 -15.68 -10.64 -1.05
CA ASN A 34 -15.46 -11.62 -2.09
C ASN A 34 -14.64 -12.79 -1.56
N ALA A 35 -15.26 -13.99 -1.50
CA ALA A 35 -14.64 -15.17 -0.92
C ALA A 35 -13.42 -15.71 -1.72
N GLU A 36 -13.35 -15.46 -3.04
CA GLU A 36 -12.17 -15.81 -3.84
C GLU A 36 -11.01 -14.87 -3.49
N LEU A 37 -11.29 -13.56 -3.41
CA LEU A 37 -10.29 -12.58 -3.01
C LEU A 37 -9.74 -12.85 -1.61
N ASP A 38 -10.63 -13.11 -0.64
CA ASP A 38 -10.21 -13.41 0.72
C ASP A 38 -9.23 -14.59 0.77
N ARG A 39 -9.55 -15.68 0.07
CA ARG A 39 -8.67 -16.86 -0.01
C ARG A 39 -7.33 -16.57 -0.67
N LEU A 40 -7.32 -15.75 -1.73
CA LEU A 40 -6.09 -15.37 -2.40
C LEU A 40 -5.19 -14.51 -1.50
N LEU A 41 -5.77 -13.56 -0.77
CA LEU A 41 -5.04 -12.70 0.16
C LEU A 41 -4.48 -13.50 1.34
N ASP A 42 -5.29 -14.37 1.94
CA ASP A 42 -4.85 -15.23 3.05
C ASP A 42 -3.74 -16.21 2.62
N ALA A 43 -3.85 -16.78 1.42
CA ALA A 43 -2.80 -17.65 0.88
C ALA A 43 -1.51 -16.87 0.57
N ALA A 44 -1.61 -15.67 -0.03
CA ALA A 44 -0.44 -14.86 -0.36
C ALA A 44 0.29 -14.30 0.88
N GLU A 45 -0.39 -14.17 2.02
CA GLU A 45 0.22 -13.74 3.28
C GLU A 45 1.24 -14.77 3.80
N THR A 46 0.95 -16.06 3.61
CA THR A 46 1.78 -17.18 4.10
C THR A 46 2.68 -17.80 3.02
N GLU A 47 2.50 -17.43 1.75
CA GLU A 47 3.28 -17.99 0.63
C GLU A 47 4.71 -17.46 0.65
N VAL A 48 5.67 -18.37 0.66
CA VAL A 48 7.11 -18.07 0.67
C VAL A 48 7.75 -18.07 -0.73
N ASP A 49 7.10 -18.73 -1.71
CA ASP A 49 7.53 -18.71 -3.10
C ASP A 49 7.15 -17.37 -3.76
N PRO A 50 8.13 -16.54 -4.19
CA PRO A 50 7.84 -15.22 -4.73
C PRO A 50 6.97 -15.24 -5.98
N GLU A 51 7.14 -16.24 -6.86
CA GLU A 51 6.37 -16.30 -8.10
C GLU A 51 4.91 -16.72 -7.85
N LYS A 52 4.67 -17.65 -6.94
CA LYS A 52 3.32 -18.03 -6.54
C LYS A 52 2.63 -16.87 -5.81
N ARG A 53 3.35 -16.20 -4.94
CA ARG A 53 2.85 -15.02 -4.22
C ARG A 53 2.47 -13.90 -5.18
N LYS A 54 3.32 -13.60 -6.15
CA LYS A 54 3.05 -12.64 -7.21
C LYS A 54 1.83 -13.01 -8.05
N ALA A 55 1.71 -14.28 -8.47
CA ALA A 55 0.55 -14.76 -9.20
C ALA A 55 -0.76 -14.60 -8.41
N GLY A 56 -0.73 -14.87 -7.10
CA GLY A 56 -1.87 -14.64 -6.20
C GLY A 56 -2.30 -13.18 -6.17
N TYR A 57 -1.37 -12.25 -6.01
CA TYR A 57 -1.69 -10.81 -6.03
C TYR A 57 -2.14 -10.31 -7.41
N LEU A 58 -1.60 -10.83 -8.50
CA LEU A 58 -2.07 -10.48 -9.84
C LEU A 58 -3.53 -10.90 -10.05
N ARG A 59 -3.89 -12.11 -9.60
CA ARG A 59 -5.28 -12.57 -9.67
C ARG A 59 -6.19 -11.72 -8.75
N ALA A 60 -5.73 -11.39 -7.55
CA ALA A 60 -6.45 -10.49 -6.65
C ALA A 60 -6.72 -9.12 -7.29
N GLN A 61 -5.73 -8.52 -7.97
CA GLN A 61 -5.90 -7.25 -8.69
C GLN A 61 -6.91 -7.36 -9.84
N GLN A 62 -6.96 -8.48 -10.56
CA GLN A 62 -7.98 -8.69 -11.59
C GLN A 62 -9.39 -8.66 -11.00
N ILE A 63 -9.65 -9.40 -9.90
CA ILE A 63 -10.94 -9.38 -9.21
C ILE A 63 -11.33 -7.97 -8.79
N VAL A 64 -10.39 -7.22 -8.19
CA VAL A 64 -10.63 -5.85 -7.76
C VAL A 64 -10.95 -4.94 -8.96
N SER A 65 -10.25 -5.11 -10.08
CA SER A 65 -10.52 -4.35 -11.30
C SER A 65 -11.89 -4.66 -11.89
N GLU A 66 -12.28 -5.96 -11.92
CA GLU A 66 -13.57 -6.41 -12.47
C GLU A 66 -14.76 -5.98 -11.60
N GLN A 67 -14.63 -6.05 -10.28
CA GLN A 67 -15.71 -5.75 -9.35
C GLN A 67 -15.75 -4.29 -8.88
N ALA A 68 -14.67 -3.54 -9.13
CA ALA A 68 -14.55 -2.11 -8.87
C ALA A 68 -15.13 -1.67 -7.50
N PRO A 69 -14.67 -2.27 -6.37
CA PRO A 69 -15.19 -1.92 -5.04
C PRO A 69 -14.87 -0.46 -4.68
N TRP A 70 -13.90 0.12 -5.36
CA TRP A 70 -13.44 1.49 -5.18
C TRP A 70 -13.26 2.18 -6.53
N ILE A 71 -13.35 3.51 -6.52
CA ILE A 71 -12.88 4.36 -7.61
C ILE A 71 -11.44 4.74 -7.28
N PHE A 72 -10.48 4.18 -8.03
CA PHE A 72 -9.06 4.50 -7.88
C PHE A 72 -8.79 5.83 -8.60
N LEU A 73 -8.43 6.86 -7.86
CA LEU A 73 -8.29 8.21 -8.38
C LEU A 73 -6.88 8.51 -8.87
N TRP A 74 -5.89 8.50 -7.96
CA TRP A 74 -4.49 8.76 -8.30
C TRP A 74 -3.54 8.22 -7.23
N LEU A 75 -2.28 8.06 -7.62
CA LEU A 75 -1.16 7.89 -6.71
C LEU A 75 -0.57 9.29 -6.42
N PRO A 76 -0.62 9.80 -5.18
CA PRO A 76 -0.09 11.12 -4.86
C PRO A 76 1.45 11.15 -4.98
N GLN A 77 1.96 12.33 -5.32
CA GLN A 77 3.39 12.63 -5.19
C GLN A 77 3.62 13.41 -3.89
N ASP A 78 4.56 12.95 -3.09
CA ASP A 78 4.99 13.68 -1.91
C ASP A 78 5.97 14.79 -2.32
N LEU A 79 5.69 16.01 -1.89
CA LEU A 79 6.55 17.18 -2.14
C LEU A 79 7.21 17.61 -0.84
N TYR A 80 8.52 17.76 -0.88
CA TYR A 80 9.31 18.15 0.28
C TYR A 80 10.06 19.46 0.02
N GLY A 81 9.83 20.46 0.88
CA GLY A 81 10.65 21.66 0.97
C GLY A 81 11.83 21.41 1.90
N VAL A 82 13.04 21.41 1.38
CA VAL A 82 14.24 21.14 2.16
C VAL A 82 15.19 22.33 2.12
N SER A 83 15.61 22.84 3.29
CA SER A 83 16.61 23.90 3.37
C SER A 83 17.95 23.43 2.77
N ARG A 84 18.67 24.33 2.11
CA ARG A 84 20.03 24.06 1.59
C ARG A 84 21.04 23.72 2.69
N ARG A 85 20.74 24.07 3.94
CA ARG A 85 21.55 23.72 5.11
C ARG A 85 21.43 22.24 5.50
N VAL A 86 20.35 21.57 5.09
CA VAL A 86 20.13 20.15 5.36
C VAL A 86 20.91 19.30 4.38
N GLN A 87 21.80 18.47 4.91
CA GLN A 87 22.66 17.58 4.14
C GLN A 87 22.36 16.12 4.47
N ASN A 88 22.62 15.24 3.49
CA ASN A 88 22.46 13.79 3.62
C ASN A 88 21.02 13.31 3.90
N TRP A 89 20.02 14.12 3.55
CA TRP A 89 18.63 13.70 3.60
C TRP A 89 18.12 13.36 2.19
N LYS A 90 17.33 12.28 2.09
CA LYS A 90 16.61 11.89 0.87
C LYS A 90 15.21 11.41 1.26
N PRO A 91 14.18 11.71 0.43
CA PRO A 91 12.87 11.12 0.59
C PRO A 91 12.94 9.60 0.55
N GLN A 92 12.09 8.94 1.33
CA GLN A 92 11.93 7.49 1.31
C GLN A 92 10.65 7.09 0.57
N ALA A 93 10.65 5.90 -0.01
CA ALA A 93 9.50 5.40 -0.78
C ALA A 93 8.25 5.16 0.07
N ASP A 94 8.41 5.00 1.39
CA ASP A 94 7.35 4.80 2.36
C ASP A 94 6.87 6.12 3.01
N SER A 95 7.28 7.27 2.45
CA SER A 95 6.98 8.63 2.95
C SER A 95 7.46 8.92 4.38
N ARG A 96 8.30 8.06 4.98
CA ARG A 96 8.87 8.29 6.29
C ARG A 96 10.00 9.31 6.24
N ILE A 97 10.08 10.15 7.27
CA ILE A 97 11.18 11.08 7.44
C ILE A 97 12.23 10.45 8.36
N ASN A 98 13.30 9.92 7.76
CA ASN A 98 14.41 9.36 8.51
C ASN A 98 15.54 10.40 8.62
N LEU A 99 15.87 10.81 9.83
CA LEU A 99 16.86 11.85 10.13
C LEU A 99 18.19 11.28 10.66
N HIS A 100 18.36 9.97 10.72
CA HIS A 100 19.52 9.32 11.34
C HIS A 100 20.88 9.80 10.76
N ARG A 101 20.93 10.08 9.45
CA ARG A 101 22.17 10.53 8.76
C ARG A 101 22.16 12.00 8.39
N VAL A 102 21.15 12.73 8.81
CA VAL A 102 20.98 14.15 8.46
C VAL A 102 21.97 15.00 9.25
N ARG A 103 22.54 15.98 8.57
CA ARG A 103 23.38 17.04 9.17
C ARG A 103 22.84 18.39 8.76
N VAL A 104 23.03 19.38 9.61
CA VAL A 104 22.67 20.78 9.34
C VAL A 104 23.97 21.58 9.37
N SER A 105 24.31 22.22 8.23
CA SER A 105 25.44 23.16 8.16
C SER A 105 25.07 24.48 8.86
N GLY A 106 26.01 25.07 9.52
CA GLY A 106 25.88 26.41 10.15
C GLY A 106 25.70 27.53 9.14
#